data_56f60ecc159afddd3c49dceb657e8992
#
_entry.id   56f60ecc159afddd3c49dceb657e8992
#
_cell.length_a   1.000
_cell.length_b   1.000
_cell.length_c   1.000
_cell.angle_alpha   90.00
_cell.angle_beta   90.00
_cell.angle_gamma   90.00
#
_symmetry.space_group_name_H-M   'P 1'
#
loop_
_entity.id
_entity.type
_entity.pdbx_description
1 polymer ?
#
loop_
_entity_poly.entity_id
_entity_poly.type
_entity_poly.pdbx_seq_one_letter_code
_entity_poly.pdbx_strand_id
1 'polypeptide(L)'
;MAQVARLPEDKLCALQELIHSWRTHRWCTRRQLESLIVHLHHAAKVVWPGRTFLRRMIDLLRSFRKRDHLIRLNMEFHLDLQWCFQFLSSWNGVACSLFPGMAAAPAFVGTSDASGSLGFGAYFRGEWFSGSWTTSQVA
;
A
#
# COMPACT_ATOMS: atom_id res chain seq x y z
N MET A 1 -10.25 -24.57 -3.92
CA MET A 1 -10.79 -23.19 -3.84
C MET A 1 -9.63 -22.21 -3.95
N ALA A 2 -9.65 -21.31 -4.91
CA ALA A 2 -8.64 -20.26 -5.01
C ALA A 2 -8.85 -19.28 -3.84
N GLN A 3 -7.82 -19.04 -3.05
CA GLN A 3 -7.83 -18.02 -2.01
C GLN A 3 -7.70 -16.66 -2.69
N VAL A 4 -8.74 -15.84 -2.59
CA VAL A 4 -8.78 -14.50 -3.17
C VAL A 4 -8.66 -13.47 -2.04
N ALA A 5 -7.60 -12.69 -2.05
CA ALA A 5 -7.47 -11.55 -1.14
C ALA A 5 -8.29 -10.38 -1.70
N ARG A 6 -9.13 -9.78 -0.85
CA ARG A 6 -9.95 -8.62 -1.20
C ARG A 6 -9.77 -7.51 -0.19
N LEU A 7 -9.91 -6.27 -0.64
CA LEU A 7 -10.15 -5.16 0.28
C LEU A 7 -11.56 -5.33 0.87
N PRO A 8 -11.72 -5.19 2.20
CA PRO A 8 -13.03 -5.08 2.80
C PRO A 8 -13.83 -3.93 2.18
N GLU A 9 -15.16 -4.07 2.08
CA GLU A 9 -16.01 -3.10 1.39
C GLU A 9 -15.94 -1.70 2.04
N ASP A 10 -15.87 -1.63 3.36
CA ASP A 10 -15.70 -0.37 4.10
C ASP A 10 -14.40 0.35 3.70
N LYS A 11 -13.31 -0.38 3.51
CA LYS A 11 -12.02 0.16 3.07
C LYS A 11 -12.05 0.56 1.61
N LEU A 12 -12.74 -0.21 0.77
CA LEU A 12 -12.92 0.11 -0.63
C LEU A 12 -13.72 1.42 -0.80
N CYS A 13 -14.86 1.55 -0.12
CA CYS A 13 -15.68 2.76 -0.14
C CYS A 13 -14.89 3.97 0.36
N ALA A 14 -14.23 3.86 1.51
CA ALA A 14 -13.43 4.96 2.07
C ALA A 14 -12.30 5.40 1.10
N LEU A 15 -11.68 4.45 0.41
CA LEU A 15 -10.64 4.76 -0.58
C LEU A 15 -11.22 5.44 -1.84
N GLN A 16 -12.39 4.99 -2.30
CA GLN A 16 -13.08 5.61 -3.43
C GLN A 16 -13.50 7.05 -3.11
N GLU A 17 -14.02 7.31 -1.91
CA GLU A 17 -14.35 8.66 -1.43
C GLU A 17 -13.10 9.54 -1.36
N LEU A 18 -12.01 9.01 -0.83
CA LEU A 18 -10.72 9.71 -0.81
C LEU A 18 -10.27 10.09 -2.22
N ILE A 19 -10.27 9.16 -3.16
CA ILE A 19 -9.88 9.43 -4.55
C ILE A 19 -10.83 10.45 -5.18
N HIS A 20 -12.13 10.33 -4.92
CA HIS A 20 -13.11 11.28 -5.44
C HIS A 20 -12.84 12.70 -4.93
N SER A 21 -12.53 12.88 -3.65
CA SER A 21 -12.19 14.19 -3.09
C SER A 21 -10.98 14.84 -3.78
N TRP A 22 -10.01 14.03 -4.19
CA TRP A 22 -8.80 14.51 -4.86
C TRP A 22 -9.01 14.94 -6.33
N ARG A 23 -10.09 14.58 -6.95
CA ARG A 23 -10.38 14.96 -8.35
C ARG A 23 -10.51 16.46 -8.56
N THR A 24 -10.89 17.19 -7.54
CA THR A 24 -11.05 18.66 -7.56
C THR A 24 -9.81 19.42 -7.11
N HIS A 25 -8.84 18.71 -6.51
CA HIS A 25 -7.62 19.34 -6.04
C HIS A 25 -6.72 19.76 -7.22
N ARG A 26 -6.34 21.03 -7.24
CA ARG A 26 -5.34 21.56 -8.21
C ARG A 26 -3.94 21.69 -7.61
N TRP A 27 -3.87 21.77 -6.30
CA TRP A 27 -2.64 21.95 -5.52
C TRP A 27 -2.67 21.03 -4.32
N CYS A 28 -1.51 20.57 -3.91
CA CYS A 28 -1.39 19.82 -2.66
C CYS A 28 -0.04 20.10 -1.98
N THR A 29 0.01 19.84 -0.68
CA THR A 29 1.25 19.79 0.08
C THR A 29 1.87 18.39 -0.02
N ARG A 30 3.17 18.31 0.25
CA ARG A 30 3.86 17.02 0.35
C ARG A 30 3.16 16.05 1.30
N ARG A 31 2.75 16.52 2.47
CA ARG A 31 2.08 15.69 3.49
C ARG A 31 0.75 15.10 2.99
N GLN A 32 -0.03 15.89 2.26
CA GLN A 32 -1.29 15.41 1.69
C GLN A 32 -1.05 14.33 0.64
N LEU A 33 -0.05 14.52 -0.24
CA LEU A 33 0.29 13.55 -1.27
C LEU A 33 0.88 12.26 -0.66
N GLU A 34 1.73 12.37 0.37
CA GLU A 34 2.25 11.21 1.12
C GLU A 34 1.10 10.38 1.70
N SER A 35 0.12 11.02 2.32
CA SER A 35 -1.05 10.34 2.88
C SER A 35 -1.85 9.60 1.81
N LEU A 36 -2.12 10.24 0.67
CA LEU A 36 -2.81 9.59 -0.45
C LEU A 36 -2.05 8.36 -0.95
N ILE A 37 -0.74 8.50 -1.18
CA ILE A 37 0.12 7.41 -1.67
C ILE A 37 0.11 6.22 -0.71
N VAL A 38 0.15 6.45 0.61
CA VAL A 38 0.09 5.37 1.61
C VAL A 38 -1.21 4.57 1.48
N HIS A 39 -2.36 5.24 1.36
CA HIS A 39 -3.65 4.55 1.20
C HIS A 39 -3.72 3.76 -0.12
N LEU A 40 -3.29 4.36 -1.23
CA LEU A 40 -3.25 3.69 -2.53
C LEU A 40 -2.25 2.53 -2.55
N HIS A 41 -1.10 2.68 -1.88
CA HIS A 41 -0.10 1.62 -1.77
C HIS A 41 -0.63 0.41 -0.99
N HIS A 42 -1.39 0.66 0.09
CA HIS A 42 -2.04 -0.40 0.84
C HIS A 42 -3.04 -1.19 -0.05
N ALA A 43 -3.85 -0.48 -0.82
CA ALA A 43 -4.77 -1.10 -1.77
C ALA A 43 -4.05 -1.87 -2.89
N ALA A 44 -2.92 -1.36 -3.38
CA ALA A 44 -2.12 -1.99 -4.43
C ALA A 44 -1.46 -3.32 -4.01
N LYS A 45 -1.48 -3.67 -2.72
CA LYS A 45 -1.09 -5.00 -2.26
C LYS A 45 -2.07 -6.08 -2.72
N VAL A 46 -3.34 -5.70 -2.86
CA VAL A 46 -4.43 -6.60 -3.28
C VAL A 46 -4.77 -6.40 -4.75
N VAL A 47 -4.61 -5.18 -5.25
CA VAL A 47 -4.87 -4.80 -6.65
C VAL A 47 -3.53 -4.56 -7.35
N TRP A 48 -2.93 -5.63 -7.84
CA TRP A 48 -1.55 -5.63 -8.35
C TRP A 48 -1.22 -4.59 -9.44
N PRO A 49 -2.06 -4.36 -10.46
CA PRO A 49 -1.78 -3.34 -11.47
C PRO A 49 -1.69 -1.92 -10.92
N GLY A 50 -2.24 -1.65 -9.74
CA GLY A 50 -2.17 -0.35 -9.08
C GLY A 50 -0.76 0.16 -8.80
N ARG A 51 0.22 -0.72 -8.70
CA ARG A 51 1.63 -0.34 -8.45
C ARG A 51 2.24 0.52 -9.55
N THR A 52 1.85 0.31 -10.79
CA THR A 52 2.39 1.05 -11.94
C THR A 52 2.04 2.53 -11.86
N PHE A 53 0.82 2.87 -11.45
CA PHE A 53 0.35 4.25 -11.36
C PHE A 53 0.90 4.98 -10.13
N LEU A 54 1.20 4.26 -9.07
CA LEU A 54 1.84 4.83 -7.88
C LEU A 54 3.25 5.37 -8.16
N ARG A 55 3.94 4.84 -9.16
CA ARG A 55 5.30 5.28 -9.49
C ARG A 55 5.35 6.75 -9.84
N ARG A 56 4.46 7.23 -10.72
CA ARG A 56 4.42 8.65 -11.10
C ARG A 56 4.03 9.55 -9.93
N MET A 57 3.14 9.13 -9.06
CA MET A 57 2.80 9.86 -7.83
C MET A 57 3.97 9.96 -6.87
N ILE A 58 4.77 8.90 -6.75
CA ILE A 58 6.00 8.88 -5.94
C ILE A 58 7.05 9.82 -6.56
N ASP A 59 7.19 9.82 -7.89
CA ASP A 59 8.14 10.71 -8.57
C ASP A 59 7.71 12.19 -8.43
N LEU A 60 6.40 12.47 -8.45
CA LEU A 60 5.86 13.79 -8.11
C LEU A 60 6.19 14.17 -6.66
N LEU A 61 6.06 13.22 -5.72
CA LEU A 61 6.41 13.45 -4.31
C LEU A 61 7.89 13.85 -4.14
N ARG A 62 8.79 13.30 -4.93
CA ARG A 62 10.22 13.63 -4.90
C ARG A 62 10.53 15.06 -5.36
N SER A 63 9.64 15.68 -6.13
CA SER A 63 9.80 17.06 -6.58
C SER A 63 9.59 18.10 -5.49
N PHE A 64 9.01 17.73 -4.34
CA PHE A 64 8.83 18.62 -3.20
C PHE A 64 10.15 18.87 -2.46
N ARG A 65 10.55 20.13 -2.36
CA ARG A 65 11.75 20.52 -1.61
C ARG A 65 11.50 20.67 -0.11
N LYS A 66 10.30 21.11 0.29
CA LYS A 66 9.90 21.34 1.68
C LYS A 66 8.53 20.69 1.96
N ARG A 67 8.24 20.36 3.22
CA ARG A 67 6.99 19.70 3.63
C ARG A 67 5.72 20.50 3.30
N ASP A 68 5.78 21.80 3.48
CA ASP A 68 4.64 22.72 3.33
C ASP A 68 4.59 23.37 1.94
N HIS A 69 5.51 22.99 1.05
CA HIS A 69 5.53 23.49 -0.30
C HIS A 69 4.31 23.00 -1.07
N LEU A 70 3.58 23.93 -1.70
CA LEU A 70 2.45 23.62 -2.56
C LEU A 70 2.95 23.29 -3.96
N ILE A 71 2.54 22.16 -4.50
CA ILE A 71 2.79 21.77 -5.89
C ILE A 71 1.48 21.67 -6.64
N ARG A 72 1.48 22.14 -7.87
CA ARG A 72 0.37 21.99 -8.79
C ARG A 72 0.31 20.56 -9.30
N LEU A 73 -0.85 19.94 -9.18
CA LEU A 73 -1.14 18.63 -9.73
C LEU A 73 -1.32 18.75 -11.25
N ASN A 74 -0.61 17.92 -12.00
CA ASN A 74 -0.68 17.90 -13.46
C ASN A 74 -1.81 16.99 -13.97
N MET A 75 -2.07 17.06 -15.26
CA MET A 75 -3.09 16.23 -15.92
C MET A 75 -2.81 14.74 -15.76
N GLU A 76 -1.54 14.33 -15.84
CA GLU A 76 -1.14 12.93 -15.71
C GLU A 76 -1.47 12.36 -14.34
N PHE A 77 -1.30 13.14 -13.28
CA PHE A 77 -1.72 12.77 -11.92
C PHE A 77 -3.23 12.49 -11.87
N HIS A 78 -4.04 13.35 -12.48
CA HIS A 78 -5.50 13.18 -12.48
C HIS A 78 -5.94 11.97 -13.33
N LEU A 79 -5.25 11.70 -14.44
CA LEU A 79 -5.50 10.49 -15.24
C LEU A 79 -5.16 9.22 -14.47
N ASP A 80 -4.03 9.19 -13.77
CA ASP A 80 -3.64 8.06 -12.92
C ASP A 80 -4.64 7.85 -11.78
N LEU A 81 -5.12 8.93 -11.18
CA LEU A 81 -6.11 8.88 -10.11
C LEU A 81 -7.47 8.37 -10.61
N GLN A 82 -7.90 8.81 -11.78
CA GLN A 82 -9.12 8.32 -12.43
C GLN A 82 -9.00 6.83 -12.75
N TRP A 83 -7.86 6.41 -13.24
CA TRP A 83 -7.58 5.02 -13.52
C TRP A 83 -7.65 4.17 -12.23
N CYS A 84 -7.00 4.63 -11.15
CA CYS A 84 -7.09 3.96 -9.85
C CYS A 84 -8.53 3.79 -9.38
N PHE A 85 -9.37 4.81 -9.56
CA PHE A 85 -10.78 4.75 -9.19
C PHE A 85 -11.55 3.68 -9.97
N GLN A 86 -11.40 3.65 -11.27
CA GLN A 86 -12.06 2.67 -12.14
C GLN A 86 -11.57 1.25 -11.84
N PHE A 87 -10.26 1.12 -11.63
CA PHE A 87 -9.63 -0.16 -11.43
C PHE A 87 -10.01 -0.80 -10.09
N LEU A 88 -10.05 -0.02 -9.01
CA LEU A 88 -10.45 -0.49 -7.70
C LEU A 88 -11.84 -1.12 -7.69
N SER A 89 -12.77 -0.56 -8.46
CA SER A 89 -14.13 -1.08 -8.56
C SER A 89 -14.20 -2.42 -9.30
N SER A 90 -13.35 -2.62 -10.32
CA SER A 90 -13.41 -3.77 -11.22
C SER A 90 -12.52 -4.93 -10.78
N TRP A 91 -11.45 -4.65 -10.03
CA TRP A 91 -10.38 -5.61 -9.77
C TRP A 91 -10.20 -5.97 -8.28
N ASN A 92 -11.11 -5.55 -7.44
CA ASN A 92 -11.06 -5.96 -6.04
C ASN A 92 -11.25 -7.47 -5.92
N GLY A 93 -10.21 -8.16 -5.50
CA GLY A 93 -10.23 -9.62 -5.32
C GLY A 93 -9.59 -10.44 -6.43
N VAL A 94 -8.79 -9.83 -7.29
CA VAL A 94 -8.02 -10.54 -8.33
C VAL A 94 -6.57 -10.87 -7.89
N ALA A 95 -6.23 -10.67 -6.63
CA ALA A 95 -4.95 -11.14 -6.10
C ALA A 95 -5.04 -12.66 -5.90
N CYS A 96 -4.60 -13.41 -6.89
CA CYS A 96 -4.48 -14.85 -6.82
C CYS A 96 -3.21 -15.24 -6.06
N SER A 97 -3.28 -16.31 -5.26
CA SER A 97 -2.09 -17.02 -4.82
C SER A 97 -1.28 -17.44 -6.05
N LEU A 98 -0.02 -17.04 -6.11
CA LEU A 98 0.88 -17.31 -7.26
C LEU A 98 1.22 -18.80 -7.42
N PHE A 99 0.78 -19.65 -6.52
CA PHE A 99 1.08 -21.09 -6.54
C PHE A 99 -0.19 -21.92 -6.36
N PRO A 100 -0.78 -22.43 -7.46
CA PRO A 100 -1.96 -23.29 -7.39
C PRO A 100 -1.75 -24.58 -6.58
N GLY A 101 -0.51 -24.99 -6.35
CA GLY A 101 -0.16 -26.19 -5.57
C GLY A 101 0.03 -25.96 -4.07
N MET A 102 0.02 -24.73 -3.57
CA MET A 102 0.19 -24.42 -2.14
C MET A 102 -1.15 -24.19 -1.40
N ALA A 103 -2.24 -24.70 -1.94
CA ALA A 103 -3.58 -24.59 -1.30
C ALA A 103 -3.81 -25.58 -0.15
N ALA A 104 -2.79 -26.26 0.35
CA ALA A 104 -2.85 -26.92 1.64
C ALA A 104 -2.92 -25.84 2.73
N ALA A 105 -3.88 -25.96 3.64
CA ALA A 105 -3.92 -25.10 4.82
C ALA A 105 -2.52 -25.10 5.46
N PRO A 106 -1.95 -23.96 5.81
CA PRO A 106 -0.61 -23.93 6.37
C PRO A 106 -0.59 -24.82 7.61
N ALA A 107 0.29 -25.82 7.62
CA ALA A 107 0.45 -26.70 8.77
C ALA A 107 0.85 -25.91 10.02
N PHE A 108 1.33 -24.70 9.82
CA PHE A 108 1.80 -23.81 10.89
C PHE A 108 1.42 -22.35 10.61
N VAL A 109 0.94 -21.66 11.65
CA VAL A 109 0.70 -20.22 11.62
C VAL A 109 1.65 -19.59 12.63
N GLY A 110 2.56 -18.77 12.15
CA GLY A 110 3.47 -17.95 12.96
C GLY A 110 3.32 -16.47 12.58
N THR A 111 3.56 -15.61 13.53
CA THR A 111 3.57 -14.15 13.31
C THR A 111 4.99 -13.64 13.59
N SER A 112 5.53 -12.81 12.70
CA SER A 112 6.82 -12.16 12.90
C SER A 112 6.75 -10.71 12.49
N ASP A 113 7.49 -9.87 13.20
CA ASP A 113 7.63 -8.45 12.90
C ASP A 113 9.05 -7.98 13.20
N ALA A 114 9.49 -6.95 12.50
CA ALA A 114 10.82 -6.39 12.67
C ALA A 114 10.80 -4.86 12.48
N SER A 115 11.45 -4.15 13.38
CA SER A 115 11.70 -2.73 13.21
C SER A 115 13.00 -2.48 12.45
N GLY A 116 13.10 -1.37 11.74
CA GLY A 116 14.32 -1.04 10.98
C GLY A 116 15.52 -0.69 11.86
N SER A 117 15.35 -0.45 13.17
CA SER A 117 16.41 0.05 14.06
C SER A 117 16.49 -0.65 15.42
N LEU A 118 15.40 -1.22 15.90
CA LEU A 118 15.35 -1.76 17.26
C LEU A 118 15.65 -3.26 17.32
N GLY A 119 14.92 -4.05 16.54
CA GLY A 119 15.07 -5.49 16.59
C GLY A 119 13.92 -6.23 15.90
N PHE A 120 13.81 -7.49 16.20
CA PHE A 120 12.82 -8.39 15.62
C PHE A 120 12.14 -9.23 16.69
N GLY A 121 10.95 -9.74 16.39
CA GLY A 121 10.22 -10.67 17.21
C GLY A 121 9.40 -11.64 16.39
N ALA A 122 9.14 -12.82 16.93
CA ALA A 122 8.24 -13.77 16.35
C ALA A 122 7.48 -14.56 17.42
N TYR A 123 6.28 -15.00 17.04
CA TYR A 123 5.41 -15.80 17.89
C TYR A 123 4.94 -17.03 17.12
N PHE A 124 5.01 -18.18 17.75
CA PHE A 124 4.60 -19.44 17.18
C PHE A 124 4.14 -20.42 18.28
N ARG A 125 2.92 -20.94 18.19
CA ARG A 125 2.34 -21.97 19.08
C ARG A 125 2.44 -21.66 20.58
N GLY A 126 2.25 -20.42 21.00
CA GLY A 126 2.35 -20.04 22.41
C GLY A 126 3.75 -19.61 22.86
N GLU A 127 4.76 -19.85 22.04
CA GLU A 127 6.13 -19.44 22.30
C GLU A 127 6.48 -18.18 21.52
N TRP A 128 7.34 -17.35 22.09
CA TRP A 128 7.81 -16.13 21.44
C TRP A 128 9.30 -15.95 21.63
N PHE A 129 9.92 -15.29 20.69
CA PHE A 129 11.30 -14.83 20.83
C PHE A 129 11.44 -13.42 20.28
N SER A 130 12.41 -12.68 20.80
CA SER A 130 12.79 -11.36 20.30
C SER A 130 14.29 -11.18 20.36
N GLY A 131 14.81 -10.32 19.53
CA GLY A 131 16.22 -9.97 19.50
C GLY A 131 16.42 -8.51 19.09
N SER A 132 17.47 -7.90 19.57
CA SER A 132 17.90 -6.58 19.11
C SER A 132 18.84 -6.72 17.91
N TRP A 133 18.79 -5.76 17.00
CA TRP A 133 19.76 -5.69 15.91
C TRP A 133 21.14 -5.35 16.44
N THR A 134 22.15 -5.99 15.91
CA THR A 134 23.54 -5.55 16.13
C THR A 134 23.84 -4.33 15.26
N THR A 135 24.87 -3.55 15.66
CA THR A 135 25.27 -2.35 14.92
C THR A 135 25.60 -2.61 13.44
N SER A 136 26.04 -3.83 13.12
CA SER A 136 26.33 -4.26 11.73
C SER A 136 25.09 -4.66 10.94
N GLN A 137 23.92 -4.83 11.57
CA GLN A 137 22.65 -5.21 10.96
C GLN A 137 21.71 -4.02 10.73
N VAL A 138 21.97 -2.92 11.44
CA VAL A 138 21.29 -1.64 11.23
C VAL A 138 22.03 -0.91 10.12
N ALA A 139 21.51 -0.98 8.90
CA ALA A 139 22.06 -0.28 7.73
C ALA A 139 21.37 1.07 7.50
#